data_67dab4717b349f388c9f3ad8d77ede7f
#
_entry.id   67dab4717b349f388c9f3ad8d77ede7f
#
_cell.length_a   1.000
_cell.length_b   1.000
_cell.length_c   1.000
_cell.angle_alpha   90.00
_cell.angle_beta   90.00
_cell.angle_gamma   90.00
#
_symmetry.space_group_name_H-M   'P 1'
#
loop_
_entity.id
_entity.type
_entity.pdbx_description
1 polymer ?
#
loop_
_entity_poly.entity_id
_entity_poly.type
_entity_poly.pdbx_seq_one_letter_code
_entity_poly.pdbx_strand_id
1 'polypeptide(L)'
;MSRTESYLVVAASAADLAADPAVAKRWGEPSALPGFTVGGLAEHLAGQVFSTAKAIAEPSSNEEQISLLEHYSRAAWVRTGRDSEANVSIRDSGEGQAAEGPEAFVARFRSSLAEVVRTLPGIPADHRVRPPAGPWSLTLDDFLMTRMMELAVHSDDLAASVDLPTPALPDSVLDPVLALLFSLAVGRHGPGAMLRALSRTERAPASISAF
;
A
#
# COMPACT_ATOMS: atom_id res chain seq x y z
N MET A 1 -10.99 9.23 14.12
CA MET A 1 -9.63 8.70 14.29
C MET A 1 -8.65 9.58 13.53
N SER A 2 -7.44 9.81 14.08
CA SER A 2 -6.34 10.47 13.36
C SER A 2 -5.82 9.57 12.23
N ARG A 3 -5.02 10.12 11.31
CA ARG A 3 -4.36 9.34 10.25
C ARG A 3 -3.46 8.26 10.84
N THR A 4 -2.70 8.62 11.87
CA THR A 4 -1.84 7.67 12.62
C THR A 4 -2.65 6.49 13.18
N GLU A 5 -3.76 6.75 13.85
CA GLU A 5 -4.62 5.69 14.40
C GLU A 5 -5.21 4.81 13.29
N SER A 6 -5.70 5.41 12.20
CA SER A 6 -6.25 4.67 11.05
C SER A 6 -5.18 3.80 10.38
N TYR A 7 -3.96 4.31 10.21
CA TYR A 7 -2.84 3.55 9.68
C TYR A 7 -2.48 2.35 10.58
N LEU A 8 -2.41 2.55 11.89
CA LEU A 8 -2.11 1.45 12.82
C LEU A 8 -3.17 0.35 12.78
N VAL A 9 -4.44 0.70 12.59
CA VAL A 9 -5.53 -0.27 12.43
C VAL A 9 -5.35 -1.12 11.17
N VAL A 10 -5.12 -0.50 10.01
CA VAL A 10 -4.96 -1.28 8.77
C VAL A 10 -3.65 -2.07 8.77
N ALA A 11 -2.56 -1.55 9.36
CA ALA A 11 -1.30 -2.25 9.48
C ALA A 11 -1.41 -3.50 10.38
N ALA A 12 -2.16 -3.42 11.48
CA ALA A 12 -2.44 -4.57 12.33
C ALA A 12 -3.29 -5.64 11.60
N SER A 13 -4.35 -5.20 10.90
CA SER A 13 -5.20 -6.09 10.10
C SER A 13 -4.39 -6.81 9.00
N ALA A 14 -3.49 -6.10 8.31
CA ALA A 14 -2.61 -6.67 7.31
C ALA A 14 -1.63 -7.70 7.90
N ALA A 15 -1.08 -7.43 9.09
CA ALA A 15 -0.18 -8.35 9.77
C ALA A 15 -0.90 -9.63 10.24
N ASP A 16 -2.16 -9.52 10.68
CA ASP A 16 -2.97 -10.67 11.06
C ASP A 16 -3.31 -11.54 9.84
N LEU A 17 -3.71 -10.93 8.72
CA LEU A 17 -3.94 -11.65 7.46
C LEU A 17 -2.66 -12.35 6.99
N ALA A 18 -1.54 -11.65 6.96
CA ALA A 18 -0.27 -12.19 6.49
C ALA A 18 0.27 -13.35 7.37
N ALA A 19 -0.17 -13.42 8.63
CA ALA A 19 0.16 -14.51 9.55
C ALA A 19 -0.83 -15.70 9.49
N ASP A 20 -1.87 -15.63 8.64
CA ASP A 20 -2.82 -16.73 8.49
C ASP A 20 -2.11 -17.98 7.92
N PRO A 21 -2.39 -19.18 8.46
CA PRO A 21 -1.81 -20.42 7.94
C PRO A 21 -2.06 -20.68 6.45
N ALA A 22 -3.13 -20.14 5.86
CA ALA A 22 -3.41 -20.27 4.44
C ALA A 22 -2.35 -19.55 3.59
N VAL A 23 -1.83 -18.41 4.05
CA VAL A 23 -0.73 -17.66 3.41
C VAL A 23 0.56 -18.50 3.42
N ALA A 24 0.94 -19.03 4.59
CA ALA A 24 2.12 -19.88 4.71
C ALA A 24 2.03 -21.14 3.83
N LYS A 25 0.84 -21.75 3.76
CA LYS A 25 0.60 -22.98 2.97
C LYS A 25 0.80 -22.76 1.46
N ARG A 26 0.45 -21.56 0.96
CA ARG A 26 0.52 -21.21 -0.48
C ARG A 26 1.71 -20.31 -0.82
N TRP A 27 2.67 -20.18 0.07
CA TRP A 27 3.78 -19.21 0.00
C TRP A 27 4.45 -19.09 -1.36
N GLY A 28 4.75 -20.22 -2.02
CA GLY A 28 5.39 -20.25 -3.35
C GLY A 28 4.43 -20.32 -4.52
N GLU A 29 3.10 -20.30 -4.31
CA GLU A 29 2.11 -20.32 -5.38
C GLU A 29 1.94 -18.94 -6.02
N PRO A 30 1.48 -18.86 -7.29
CA PRO A 30 1.11 -17.58 -7.90
C PRO A 30 0.03 -16.86 -7.10
N SER A 31 0.17 -15.55 -6.91
CA SER A 31 -0.83 -14.71 -6.25
C SER A 31 -1.89 -14.19 -7.24
N ALA A 32 -2.95 -13.58 -6.69
CA ALA A 32 -3.95 -12.85 -7.48
C ALA A 32 -3.35 -11.61 -8.17
N LEU A 33 -2.24 -11.06 -7.65
CA LEU A 33 -1.51 -9.96 -8.29
C LEU A 33 -0.48 -10.53 -9.28
N PRO A 34 -0.70 -10.37 -10.61
CA PRO A 34 0.15 -11.00 -11.60
C PRO A 34 1.63 -10.62 -11.48
N GLY A 35 2.48 -11.64 -11.49
CA GLY A 35 3.93 -11.48 -11.40
C GLY A 35 4.50 -11.62 -9.98
N PHE A 36 3.63 -11.80 -8.97
CA PHE A 36 4.03 -12.12 -7.61
C PHE A 36 3.65 -13.56 -7.22
N THR A 37 4.49 -14.20 -6.43
CA THR A 37 4.05 -15.32 -5.58
C THR A 37 3.25 -14.78 -4.38
N VAL A 38 2.57 -15.66 -3.65
CA VAL A 38 1.90 -15.30 -2.39
C VAL A 38 2.91 -14.72 -1.40
N GLY A 39 4.09 -15.31 -1.30
CA GLY A 39 5.18 -14.82 -0.46
C GLY A 39 5.71 -13.45 -0.89
N GLY A 40 5.96 -13.27 -2.18
CA GLY A 40 6.40 -11.99 -2.74
C GLY A 40 5.38 -10.87 -2.50
N LEU A 41 4.07 -11.17 -2.67
CA LEU A 41 3.00 -10.21 -2.36
C LEU A 41 2.90 -9.91 -0.86
N ALA A 42 3.05 -10.91 0.01
CA ALA A 42 3.08 -10.72 1.46
C ALA A 42 4.26 -9.81 1.89
N GLU A 43 5.44 -10.00 1.31
CA GLU A 43 6.59 -9.11 1.54
C GLU A 43 6.35 -7.69 1.04
N HIS A 44 5.73 -7.54 -0.14
CA HIS A 44 5.36 -6.23 -0.66
C HIS A 44 4.36 -5.51 0.26
N LEU A 45 3.36 -6.23 0.77
CA LEU A 45 2.40 -5.74 1.76
C LEU A 45 3.12 -5.28 3.04
N ALA A 46 3.99 -6.11 3.61
CA ALA A 46 4.75 -5.79 4.83
C ALA A 46 5.73 -4.62 4.61
N GLY A 47 6.22 -4.45 3.39
CA GLY A 47 7.07 -3.34 2.97
C GLY A 47 6.46 -1.97 3.28
N GLN A 48 5.14 -1.87 3.38
CA GLN A 48 4.43 -0.64 3.76
C GLN A 48 4.66 -0.27 5.23
N VAL A 49 4.84 -1.27 6.09
CA VAL A 49 5.19 -1.07 7.50
C VAL A 49 6.70 -0.88 7.66
N PHE A 50 7.52 -1.64 6.95
CA PHE A 50 8.98 -1.48 6.98
C PHE A 50 9.41 -0.09 6.49
N SER A 51 8.81 0.41 5.43
CA SER A 51 9.07 1.77 4.93
C SER A 51 8.63 2.85 5.91
N THR A 52 7.54 2.63 6.64
CA THR A 52 7.09 3.54 7.70
C THR A 52 8.07 3.55 8.87
N ALA A 53 8.49 2.38 9.36
CA ALA A 53 9.48 2.28 10.43
C ALA A 53 10.78 3.04 10.06
N LYS A 54 11.26 2.83 8.84
CA LYS A 54 12.44 3.53 8.32
C LYS A 54 12.20 5.04 8.25
N ALA A 55 11.10 5.48 7.68
CA ALA A 55 10.80 6.89 7.45
C ALA A 55 10.71 7.70 8.75
N ILE A 56 10.11 7.15 9.81
CA ILE A 56 9.99 7.83 11.11
C ILE A 56 11.27 7.79 11.94
N ALA A 57 12.22 6.92 11.62
CA ALA A 57 13.55 6.88 12.23
C ALA A 57 14.51 7.91 11.61
N GLU A 58 14.24 8.40 10.41
CA GLU A 58 15.05 9.38 9.72
C GLU A 58 14.72 10.82 10.18
N PRO A 59 15.67 11.75 10.14
CA PRO A 59 15.38 13.17 10.35
C PRO A 59 14.39 13.70 9.32
N SER A 60 13.68 14.78 9.67
CA SER A 60 12.76 15.46 8.74
C SER A 60 13.48 15.82 7.43
N SER A 61 12.89 15.45 6.30
CA SER A 61 13.47 15.65 4.97
C SER A 61 13.58 17.13 4.59
N ASN A 62 14.67 17.50 3.92
CA ASN A 62 14.86 18.82 3.34
C ASN A 62 14.48 18.90 1.85
N GLU A 63 14.05 17.80 1.25
CA GLU A 63 13.59 17.77 -0.15
C GLU A 63 12.35 18.64 -0.36
N GLU A 64 12.07 19.01 -1.61
CA GLU A 64 10.83 19.73 -1.97
C GLU A 64 9.60 18.99 -1.44
N GLN A 65 8.76 19.68 -0.68
CA GLN A 65 7.48 19.10 -0.24
C GLN A 65 6.44 19.27 -1.35
N ILE A 66 5.81 18.16 -1.71
CA ILE A 66 4.75 18.12 -2.72
C ILE A 66 3.43 17.59 -2.12
N SER A 67 2.34 17.77 -2.83
CA SER A 67 1.03 17.24 -2.44
C SER A 67 0.93 15.73 -2.71
N LEU A 68 -0.04 15.07 -2.03
CA LEU A 68 -0.34 13.65 -2.22
C LEU A 68 -0.66 13.30 -3.68
N LEU A 69 -1.48 14.09 -4.38
CA LEU A 69 -1.82 13.81 -5.78
C LEU A 69 -0.63 14.05 -6.72
N GLU A 70 0.21 15.04 -6.41
CA GLU A 70 1.42 15.29 -7.18
C GLU A 70 2.43 14.15 -7.01
N HIS A 71 2.53 13.53 -5.81
CA HIS A 71 3.31 12.34 -5.58
C HIS A 71 2.96 11.22 -6.57
N TYR A 72 1.68 10.89 -6.71
CA TYR A 72 1.23 9.86 -7.66
C TYR A 72 1.46 10.27 -9.11
N SER A 73 1.32 11.56 -9.44
CA SER A 73 1.59 12.03 -10.81
C SER A 73 3.08 11.96 -11.19
N ARG A 74 3.99 12.05 -10.22
CA ARG A 74 5.45 11.95 -10.42
C ARG A 74 5.98 10.51 -10.29
N ALA A 75 5.29 9.63 -9.55
CA ALA A 75 5.75 8.28 -9.28
C ALA A 75 5.87 7.44 -10.57
N ALA A 76 7.07 6.90 -10.82
CA ALA A 76 7.36 6.16 -12.05
C ALA A 76 6.48 4.92 -12.20
N TRP A 77 6.28 4.16 -11.12
CA TRP A 77 5.48 2.93 -11.12
C TRP A 77 4.01 3.13 -11.51
N VAL A 78 3.44 4.33 -11.28
CA VAL A 78 2.08 4.71 -11.71
C VAL A 78 2.03 5.00 -13.21
N ARG A 79 3.09 5.62 -13.72
CA ARG A 79 3.13 6.17 -15.10
C ARG A 79 3.59 5.16 -16.14
N THR A 80 4.22 4.09 -15.70
CA THR A 80 4.82 3.08 -16.58
C THR A 80 4.04 1.77 -16.50
N GLY A 81 4.09 0.98 -17.55
CA GLY A 81 3.43 -0.33 -17.58
C GLY A 81 4.02 -1.31 -16.58
N ARG A 82 3.28 -2.37 -16.29
CA ARG A 82 3.63 -3.43 -15.33
C ARG A 82 5.03 -4.03 -15.54
N ASP A 83 5.51 -4.07 -16.78
CA ASP A 83 6.82 -4.64 -17.12
C ASP A 83 7.94 -3.59 -17.19
N SER A 84 7.71 -2.39 -16.65
CA SER A 84 8.75 -1.38 -16.51
C SER A 84 9.79 -1.78 -15.47
N GLU A 85 11.01 -1.25 -15.61
CA GLU A 85 12.11 -1.50 -14.68
C GLU A 85 11.72 -1.20 -13.21
N ALA A 86 10.96 -0.12 -12.97
CA ALA A 86 10.49 0.24 -11.64
C ALA A 86 9.57 -0.84 -11.05
N ASN A 87 8.60 -1.33 -11.81
CA ASN A 87 7.67 -2.35 -11.36
C ASN A 87 8.33 -3.75 -11.25
N VAL A 88 9.26 -4.08 -12.15
CA VAL A 88 10.08 -5.30 -12.06
C VAL A 88 10.93 -5.28 -10.78
N SER A 89 11.62 -4.18 -10.50
CA SER A 89 12.45 -4.03 -9.29
C SER A 89 11.64 -4.20 -7.99
N ILE A 90 10.40 -3.70 -7.94
CA ILE A 90 9.50 -3.89 -6.79
C ILE A 90 9.19 -5.38 -6.61
N ARG A 91 8.84 -6.09 -7.68
CA ARG A 91 8.57 -7.54 -7.64
C ARG A 91 9.79 -8.34 -7.20
N ASP A 92 10.92 -8.10 -7.84
CA ASP A 92 12.16 -8.83 -7.57
C ASP A 92 12.61 -8.66 -6.11
N SER A 93 12.42 -7.46 -5.54
CA SER A 93 12.69 -7.20 -4.13
C SER A 93 11.80 -8.04 -3.21
N GLY A 94 10.50 -8.13 -3.48
CA GLY A 94 9.56 -8.94 -2.71
C GLY A 94 9.89 -10.44 -2.82
N GLU A 95 10.11 -10.93 -4.05
CA GLU A 95 10.45 -12.33 -4.29
C GLU A 95 11.78 -12.73 -3.62
N GLY A 96 12.79 -11.85 -3.67
CA GLY A 96 14.07 -12.09 -3.01
C GLY A 96 13.94 -12.22 -1.49
N GLN A 97 13.10 -11.41 -0.86
CA GLN A 97 12.85 -11.47 0.58
C GLN A 97 12.00 -12.70 0.95
N ALA A 98 11.05 -13.09 0.12
CA ALA A 98 10.19 -14.26 0.33
C ALA A 98 10.98 -15.58 0.43
N ALA A 99 12.23 -15.62 -0.06
CA ALA A 99 13.10 -16.80 0.04
C ALA A 99 13.45 -17.20 1.49
N GLU A 100 13.31 -16.29 2.45
CA GLU A 100 13.49 -16.57 3.89
C GLU A 100 12.36 -17.43 4.48
N GLY A 101 11.22 -17.52 3.81
CA GLY A 101 10.07 -18.32 4.21
C GLY A 101 9.09 -17.60 5.15
N PRO A 102 7.89 -18.19 5.30
CA PRO A 102 6.78 -17.52 5.98
C PRO A 102 7.00 -17.29 7.48
N GLU A 103 7.72 -18.17 8.18
CA GLU A 103 7.96 -18.02 9.62
C GLU A 103 8.87 -16.81 9.92
N ALA A 104 9.98 -16.68 9.20
CA ALA A 104 10.90 -15.56 9.33
C ALA A 104 10.22 -14.25 8.95
N PHE A 105 9.43 -14.26 7.87
CA PHE A 105 8.61 -13.15 7.43
C PHE A 105 7.65 -12.65 8.53
N VAL A 106 6.82 -13.52 9.10
CA VAL A 106 5.85 -13.15 10.14
C VAL A 106 6.55 -12.57 11.37
N ALA A 107 7.68 -13.16 11.79
CA ALA A 107 8.46 -12.64 12.92
C ALA A 107 8.98 -11.22 12.64
N ARG A 108 9.53 -10.98 11.45
CA ARG A 108 10.03 -9.67 11.02
C ARG A 108 8.90 -8.64 10.92
N PHE A 109 7.78 -8.99 10.30
CA PHE A 109 6.63 -8.10 10.15
C PHE A 109 6.08 -7.67 11.51
N ARG A 110 5.83 -8.62 12.43
CA ARG A 110 5.34 -8.34 13.79
C ARG A 110 6.31 -7.47 14.59
N SER A 111 7.62 -7.73 14.47
CA SER A 111 8.64 -6.93 15.15
C SER A 111 8.63 -5.48 14.67
N SER A 112 8.59 -5.25 13.36
CA SER A 112 8.53 -3.91 12.78
C SER A 112 7.22 -3.19 13.11
N LEU A 113 6.08 -3.89 13.06
CA LEU A 113 4.81 -3.31 13.47
C LEU A 113 4.81 -2.89 14.94
N ALA A 114 5.35 -3.70 15.84
CA ALA A 114 5.47 -3.35 17.26
C ALA A 114 6.33 -2.10 17.48
N GLU A 115 7.40 -1.94 16.71
CA GLU A 115 8.22 -0.72 16.73
C GLU A 115 7.42 0.50 16.27
N VAL A 116 6.71 0.40 15.15
CA VAL A 116 5.88 1.47 14.60
C VAL A 116 4.77 1.86 15.57
N VAL A 117 4.07 0.90 16.17
CA VAL A 117 3.03 1.15 17.19
C VAL A 117 3.58 1.96 18.36
N ARG A 118 4.80 1.70 18.77
CA ARG A 118 5.46 2.40 19.89
C ARG A 118 5.94 3.81 19.52
N THR A 119 6.43 4.01 18.31
CA THR A 119 7.18 5.23 17.94
C THR A 119 6.34 6.24 17.16
N LEU A 120 5.51 5.78 16.24
CA LEU A 120 4.73 6.63 15.33
C LEU A 120 3.83 7.66 16.03
N PRO A 121 3.13 7.35 17.16
CA PRO A 121 2.27 8.33 17.83
C PRO A 121 3.00 9.58 18.35
N GLY A 122 4.32 9.50 18.52
CA GLY A 122 5.17 10.62 18.97
C GLY A 122 5.66 11.53 17.84
N ILE A 123 5.41 11.18 16.57
CA ILE A 123 5.90 11.94 15.43
C ILE A 123 4.82 12.92 14.96
N PRO A 124 5.14 14.23 14.78
CA PRO A 124 4.18 15.21 14.28
C PRO A 124 3.67 14.88 12.88
N ALA A 125 2.40 15.19 12.60
CA ALA A 125 1.76 14.90 11.31
C ALA A 125 2.40 15.67 10.13
N ASP A 126 3.02 16.82 10.39
CA ASP A 126 3.74 17.66 9.43
C ASP A 126 5.23 17.30 9.29
N HIS A 127 5.71 16.29 10.03
CA HIS A 127 7.05 15.76 9.83
C HIS A 127 7.24 15.37 8.37
N ARG A 128 8.35 15.80 7.77
CA ARG A 128 8.59 15.62 6.34
C ARG A 128 9.32 14.31 6.08
N VAL A 129 8.67 13.45 5.32
CA VAL A 129 9.17 12.11 4.97
C VAL A 129 9.56 12.07 3.50
N ARG A 130 10.73 11.50 3.19
CA ARG A 130 11.11 11.19 1.80
C ARG A 130 10.54 9.81 1.41
N PRO A 131 9.56 9.74 0.49
CA PRO A 131 9.04 8.46 0.04
C PRO A 131 10.05 7.72 -0.86
N PRO A 132 9.99 6.39 -0.95
CA PRO A 132 10.88 5.62 -1.83
C PRO A 132 10.74 5.98 -3.32
N ALA A 133 9.59 6.54 -3.72
CA ALA A 133 9.24 6.80 -5.12
C ALA A 133 10.02 7.94 -5.79
N GLY A 134 10.75 8.79 -5.04
CA GLY A 134 11.55 9.84 -5.67
C GLY A 134 12.14 10.88 -4.73
N PRO A 135 12.85 11.88 -5.30
CA PRO A 135 13.60 12.91 -4.56
C PRO A 135 12.68 14.10 -4.18
N TRP A 136 11.63 13.84 -3.43
CA TRP A 136 10.72 14.84 -2.86
C TRP A 136 10.30 14.41 -1.47
N SER A 137 9.58 15.27 -0.76
CA SER A 137 9.01 14.93 0.54
C SER A 137 7.49 15.05 0.55
N LEU A 138 6.88 14.27 1.43
CA LEU A 138 5.48 14.37 1.84
C LEU A 138 5.42 14.76 3.32
N THR A 139 4.31 15.30 3.78
CA THR A 139 3.99 15.28 5.20
C THR A 139 3.85 13.83 5.66
N LEU A 140 4.06 13.55 6.94
CA LEU A 140 3.82 12.22 7.50
C LEU A 140 2.36 11.80 7.28
N ASP A 141 1.40 12.72 7.41
CA ASP A 141 -0.02 12.44 7.17
C ASP A 141 -0.26 11.96 5.74
N ASP A 142 0.28 12.64 4.73
CA ASP A 142 0.17 12.24 3.33
C ASP A 142 0.93 10.94 3.04
N PHE A 143 2.11 10.75 3.64
CA PHE A 143 2.86 9.51 3.51
C PHE A 143 2.08 8.32 4.08
N LEU A 144 1.51 8.45 5.28
CA LEU A 144 0.68 7.40 5.87
C LEU A 144 -0.57 7.12 5.02
N MET A 145 -1.14 8.14 4.36
CA MET A 145 -2.24 7.93 3.43
C MET A 145 -1.84 7.02 2.26
N THR A 146 -0.65 7.21 1.69
CA THR A 146 -0.15 6.30 0.65
C THR A 146 -0.01 4.88 1.18
N ARG A 147 0.51 4.71 2.39
CA ARG A 147 0.70 3.37 3.00
C ARG A 147 -0.62 2.70 3.35
N MET A 148 -1.61 3.47 3.80
CA MET A 148 -2.96 2.95 4.07
C MET A 148 -3.62 2.41 2.79
N MET A 149 -3.49 3.12 1.69
CA MET A 149 -4.03 2.67 0.40
C MET A 149 -3.35 1.36 -0.05
N GLU A 150 -2.03 1.29 -0.01
CA GLU A 150 -1.27 0.09 -0.35
C GLU A 150 -1.64 -1.11 0.54
N LEU A 151 -1.72 -0.88 1.88
CA LEU A 151 -2.12 -1.92 2.84
C LEU A 151 -3.53 -2.43 2.57
N ALA A 152 -4.49 -1.55 2.28
CA ALA A 152 -5.87 -1.93 2.02
C ALA A 152 -6.00 -2.72 0.71
N VAL A 153 -5.40 -2.23 -0.38
CA VAL A 153 -5.46 -2.87 -1.71
C VAL A 153 -4.75 -4.22 -1.71
N HIS A 154 -3.52 -4.28 -1.20
CA HIS A 154 -2.76 -5.54 -1.20
C HIS A 154 -3.23 -6.54 -0.14
N SER A 155 -3.98 -6.11 0.87
CA SER A 155 -4.69 -7.06 1.75
C SER A 155 -5.83 -7.76 1.01
N ASP A 156 -6.55 -7.07 0.12
CA ASP A 156 -7.56 -7.69 -0.74
C ASP A 156 -6.90 -8.68 -1.73
N ASP A 157 -5.82 -8.27 -2.39
CA ASP A 157 -5.06 -9.13 -3.29
C ASP A 157 -4.54 -10.40 -2.60
N LEU A 158 -3.99 -10.24 -1.37
CA LEU A 158 -3.46 -11.37 -0.60
C LEU A 158 -4.58 -12.31 -0.14
N ALA A 159 -5.68 -11.77 0.35
CA ALA A 159 -6.86 -12.56 0.76
C ALA A 159 -7.42 -13.36 -0.42
N ALA A 160 -7.59 -12.72 -1.58
CA ALA A 160 -8.02 -13.39 -2.82
C ALA A 160 -7.04 -14.48 -3.26
N SER A 161 -5.73 -14.29 -3.06
CA SER A 161 -4.69 -15.26 -3.41
C SER A 161 -4.80 -16.58 -2.63
N VAL A 162 -5.38 -16.54 -1.43
CA VAL A 162 -5.44 -17.70 -0.52
C VAL A 162 -6.87 -18.12 -0.18
N ASP A 163 -7.85 -17.66 -0.95
CA ASP A 163 -9.30 -17.93 -0.78
C ASP A 163 -9.85 -17.53 0.61
N LEU A 164 -9.33 -16.45 1.17
CA LEU A 164 -9.85 -15.84 2.39
C LEU A 164 -10.74 -14.62 2.06
N PRO A 165 -11.69 -14.27 2.95
CA PRO A 165 -12.42 -13.02 2.80
C PRO A 165 -11.48 -11.82 3.00
N THR A 166 -11.68 -10.76 2.22
CA THR A 166 -11.01 -9.47 2.43
C THR A 166 -11.23 -8.99 3.87
N PRO A 167 -10.19 -8.60 4.61
CA PRO A 167 -10.35 -8.10 5.98
C PRO A 167 -11.30 -6.91 6.05
N ALA A 168 -12.25 -6.94 6.97
CA ALA A 168 -13.15 -5.82 7.22
C ALA A 168 -12.37 -4.67 7.88
N LEU A 169 -12.36 -3.50 7.24
CA LEU A 169 -11.73 -2.29 7.74
C LEU A 169 -12.79 -1.26 8.15
N PRO A 170 -12.58 -0.46 9.19
CA PRO A 170 -13.53 0.58 9.60
C PRO A 170 -13.59 1.73 8.57
N ASP A 171 -14.70 2.47 8.55
CA ASP A 171 -14.92 3.61 7.65
C ASP A 171 -13.81 4.65 7.74
N SER A 172 -13.24 4.85 8.95
CA SER A 172 -12.08 5.76 9.15
C SER A 172 -10.82 5.38 8.35
N VAL A 173 -10.74 4.13 7.87
CA VAL A 173 -9.70 3.65 6.95
C VAL A 173 -10.23 3.63 5.51
N LEU A 174 -11.39 3.03 5.28
CA LEU A 174 -11.92 2.83 3.93
C LEU A 174 -12.29 4.13 3.22
N ASP A 175 -12.99 5.06 3.89
CA ASP A 175 -13.44 6.30 3.25
C ASP A 175 -12.28 7.12 2.65
N PRO A 176 -11.18 7.42 3.39
CA PRO A 176 -10.07 8.16 2.80
C PRO A 176 -9.32 7.36 1.73
N VAL A 177 -9.22 6.03 1.85
CA VAL A 177 -8.60 5.18 0.81
C VAL A 177 -9.42 5.21 -0.47
N LEU A 178 -10.73 5.02 -0.39
CA LEU A 178 -11.62 5.07 -1.55
C LEU A 178 -11.66 6.46 -2.18
N ALA A 179 -11.64 7.54 -1.37
CA ALA A 179 -11.55 8.91 -1.87
C ALA A 179 -10.24 9.17 -2.64
N LEU A 180 -9.11 8.64 -2.15
CA LEU A 180 -7.84 8.73 -2.86
C LEU A 180 -7.88 7.95 -4.18
N LEU A 181 -8.30 6.69 -4.16
CA LEU A 181 -8.42 5.87 -5.37
C LEU A 181 -9.36 6.52 -6.40
N PHE A 182 -10.48 7.08 -5.95
CA PHE A 182 -11.40 7.81 -6.82
C PHE A 182 -10.72 9.04 -7.45
N SER A 183 -9.97 9.81 -6.67
CA SER A 183 -9.25 11.00 -7.18
C SER A 183 -8.20 10.62 -8.23
N LEU A 184 -7.47 9.51 -8.02
CA LEU A 184 -6.50 8.98 -8.96
C LEU A 184 -7.19 8.47 -10.25
N ALA A 185 -8.31 7.76 -10.11
CA ALA A 185 -9.13 7.31 -11.23
C ALA A 185 -9.68 8.49 -12.05
N VAL A 186 -10.13 9.58 -11.39
CA VAL A 186 -10.53 10.82 -12.06
C VAL A 186 -9.35 11.41 -12.85
N GLY A 187 -8.16 11.45 -12.26
CA GLY A 187 -6.95 11.93 -12.94
C GLY A 187 -6.60 11.11 -14.19
N ARG A 188 -6.80 9.79 -14.13
CA ARG A 188 -6.48 8.85 -15.22
C ARG A 188 -7.54 8.81 -16.33
N HIS A 189 -8.82 8.76 -15.99
CA HIS A 189 -9.92 8.51 -16.92
C HIS A 189 -10.76 9.76 -17.22
N GLY A 190 -10.57 10.83 -16.46
CA GLY A 190 -11.35 12.06 -16.54
C GLY A 190 -12.70 11.99 -15.81
N PRO A 191 -13.24 13.15 -15.38
CA PRO A 191 -14.46 13.21 -14.55
C PRO A 191 -15.71 12.67 -15.27
N GLY A 192 -15.80 12.84 -16.60
CA GLY A 192 -16.94 12.35 -17.39
C GLY A 192 -17.02 10.83 -17.45
N ALA A 193 -15.88 10.12 -17.49
CA ALA A 193 -15.84 8.66 -17.45
C ALA A 193 -16.28 8.15 -16.07
N MET A 194 -15.76 8.74 -15.00
CA MET A 194 -16.14 8.40 -13.63
C MET A 194 -17.61 8.65 -13.35
N LEU A 195 -18.16 9.79 -13.80
CA LEU A 195 -19.59 10.09 -13.67
C LEU A 195 -20.46 9.01 -14.35
N ARG A 196 -20.10 8.59 -15.56
CA ARG A 196 -20.83 7.53 -16.29
C ARG A 196 -20.70 6.18 -15.60
N ALA A 197 -19.49 5.79 -15.19
CA ALA A 197 -19.24 4.52 -14.51
C ALA A 197 -20.11 4.35 -13.26
N LEU A 198 -20.26 5.41 -12.48
CA LEU A 198 -20.98 5.39 -11.21
C LEU A 198 -22.50 5.58 -11.36
N SER A 199 -23.00 6.00 -12.52
CA SER A 199 -24.40 6.38 -12.67
C SER A 199 -25.14 5.74 -13.86
N ARG A 200 -24.44 5.11 -14.80
CA ARG A 200 -25.05 4.67 -16.08
C ARG A 200 -24.37 3.39 -16.60
N THR A 201 -24.93 2.25 -16.27
CA THR A 201 -24.41 0.94 -16.72
C THR A 201 -24.25 0.86 -18.24
N GLU A 202 -25.21 1.40 -18.98
CA GLU A 202 -25.25 1.35 -20.47
C GLU A 202 -24.18 2.21 -21.16
N ARG A 203 -23.49 3.08 -20.41
CA ARG A 203 -22.44 3.98 -20.90
C ARG A 203 -21.18 3.96 -20.04
N ALA A 204 -21.09 2.99 -19.15
CA ALA A 204 -19.92 2.81 -18.31
C ALA A 204 -18.70 2.44 -19.17
N PRO A 205 -17.50 2.99 -18.91
CA PRO A 205 -16.27 2.54 -19.55
C PRO A 205 -15.93 1.10 -19.11
N ALA A 206 -15.10 0.42 -19.90
CA ALA A 206 -14.68 -0.95 -19.61
C ALA A 206 -13.89 -1.09 -18.31
N SER A 207 -13.17 -0.03 -17.89
CA SER A 207 -12.42 0.03 -16.63
C SER A 207 -12.39 1.46 -16.10
N ILE A 208 -12.37 1.57 -14.76
CA ILE A 208 -12.14 2.80 -14.01
C ILE A 208 -11.02 2.60 -12.97
N SER A 209 -10.18 1.59 -13.15
CA SER A 209 -9.05 1.31 -12.26
C SER A 209 -8.16 2.53 -12.11
N ALA A 210 -7.74 2.83 -10.88
CA ALA A 210 -6.83 3.94 -10.57
C ALA A 210 -5.42 3.70 -11.14
N PHE A 211 -5.02 2.42 -11.29
CA PHE A 211 -3.72 1.94 -11.76
C PHE A 211 -3.85 0.93 -12.89
#